data_d8f6e0cfd37557c5407d064b14bbe027
#
_entry.id   d8f6e0cfd37557c5407d064b14bbe027
#
_cell.length_a   1.000
_cell.length_b   1.000
_cell.length_c   1.000
_cell.angle_alpha   90.00
_cell.angle_beta   90.00
_cell.angle_gamma   90.00
#
_symmetry.space_group_name_H-M   'P 1'
#
loop_
_entity.id
_entity.type
_entity.pdbx_description
1 polymer ?
#
loop_
_entity_poly.entity_id
_entity_poly.type
_entity_poly.pdbx_seq_one_letter_code
_entity_poly.pdbx_strand_id
1 'polypeptide(L)'
;LSLGNELQYDFEFLSSLLNHVKEKDPRHLYTTTSFTFEKGHGDWPETNDDFFITQWTRKGWVRGQGVFNTESPRFDKDYSASVEGMEVPLITHEIGQYAVYPDLKEIEKYIGILDPLNFKGVKEDLERKGLADKADDYLMATGKLAALLYKEEIERAMKTPGISGFQLLDLHDFPGQGTALVGLLNAFWESKGVTEAATFRQSCAPVTPLARSKAVYTTDEPFEADIEVVNYSDKTINNGIIGWKLADRHGKAIAQGEFPARSLPVGENSMTGSVRCPLDKITEAKELTLSATLKGTAYTNEWKIWVYPATLSVDKGNIVITDRFTVA
;
A
#
# COMPACT_ATOMS: atom_id res chain seq x y z
N LEU A 1 -6.45 -20.66 10.31
CA LEU A 1 -5.43 -20.83 11.35
C LEU A 1 -4.10 -21.25 10.71
N SER A 2 -3.00 -20.65 11.14
CA SER A 2 -1.64 -21.06 10.80
C SER A 2 -1.05 -21.83 11.97
N LEU A 3 -0.24 -22.88 11.70
CA LEU A 3 0.46 -23.59 12.78
C LEU A 3 1.53 -22.70 13.43
N GLY A 4 2.06 -21.73 12.71
CA GLY A 4 2.98 -20.74 13.25
C GLY A 4 3.41 -19.70 12.22
N ASN A 5 4.33 -18.83 12.61
CA ASN A 5 4.93 -17.81 11.75
C ASN A 5 6.38 -18.14 11.45
N GLU A 6 6.75 -18.10 10.18
CA GLU A 6 8.11 -18.33 9.69
C GLU A 6 8.72 -19.65 10.20
N LEU A 7 7.87 -20.70 10.28
CA LEU A 7 8.33 -22.02 10.70
C LEU A 7 9.39 -22.55 9.75
N GLN A 8 10.40 -23.18 10.32
CA GLN A 8 11.50 -23.83 9.62
C GLN A 8 11.58 -25.28 10.10
N TYR A 9 12.21 -26.13 9.31
CA TYR A 9 12.39 -27.56 9.57
C TYR A 9 11.12 -28.41 9.46
N ASP A 10 11.33 -29.69 9.16
CA ASP A 10 10.38 -30.80 9.20
C ASP A 10 8.98 -30.49 8.66
N PHE A 11 8.90 -30.05 7.42
CA PHE A 11 7.62 -29.79 6.74
C PHE A 11 6.77 -31.05 6.56
N GLU A 12 7.37 -32.25 6.58
CA GLU A 12 6.64 -33.53 6.61
C GLU A 12 5.85 -33.66 7.92
N PHE A 13 6.48 -33.37 9.05
CA PHE A 13 5.81 -33.34 10.35
C PHE A 13 4.74 -32.26 10.40
N LEU A 14 5.04 -31.05 9.95
CA LEU A 14 4.07 -29.94 9.93
C LEU A 14 2.84 -30.27 9.08
N SER A 15 3.02 -30.89 7.92
CA SER A 15 1.91 -31.35 7.07
C SER A 15 1.07 -32.44 7.75
N SER A 16 1.70 -33.38 8.43
CA SER A 16 1.02 -34.41 9.24
C SER A 16 0.22 -33.79 10.40
N LEU A 17 0.81 -32.82 11.10
CA LEU A 17 0.16 -32.09 12.18
C LEU A 17 -1.02 -31.29 11.66
N LEU A 18 -0.88 -30.62 10.50
CA LEU A 18 -1.97 -29.87 9.86
C LEU A 18 -3.18 -30.77 9.58
N ASN A 19 -2.94 -31.94 8.99
CA ASN A 19 -4.00 -32.94 8.73
C ASN A 19 -4.68 -33.39 10.02
N HIS A 20 -3.89 -33.68 11.07
CA HIS A 20 -4.45 -34.06 12.36
C HIS A 20 -5.35 -32.97 12.95
N VAL A 21 -4.93 -31.71 12.89
CA VAL A 21 -5.73 -30.59 13.40
C VAL A 21 -7.00 -30.41 12.59
N LYS A 22 -6.96 -30.52 11.25
CA LYS A 22 -8.14 -30.47 10.37
C LYS A 22 -9.15 -31.58 10.71
N GLU A 23 -8.70 -32.79 10.98
CA GLU A 23 -9.56 -33.89 11.39
C GLU A 23 -10.23 -33.63 12.76
N LYS A 24 -9.52 -32.99 13.68
CA LYS A 24 -10.03 -32.69 15.03
C LYS A 24 -10.96 -31.49 15.07
N ASP A 25 -10.69 -30.48 14.26
CA ASP A 25 -11.51 -29.27 14.18
C ASP A 25 -11.73 -28.80 12.73
N PRO A 26 -12.72 -29.37 12.01
CA PRO A 26 -13.00 -29.05 10.62
C PRO A 26 -13.74 -27.71 10.44
N ARG A 27 -13.90 -26.88 11.49
CA ARG A 27 -14.63 -25.60 11.42
C ARG A 27 -13.81 -24.47 10.80
N HIS A 28 -12.50 -24.64 10.65
CA HIS A 28 -11.57 -23.59 10.23
C HIS A 28 -10.84 -23.96 8.95
N LEU A 29 -10.30 -22.95 8.28
CA LEU A 29 -9.29 -23.11 7.25
C LEU A 29 -7.89 -23.09 7.90
N TYR A 30 -6.97 -23.87 7.35
CA TYR A 30 -5.65 -24.08 7.92
C TYR A 30 -4.56 -23.88 6.88
N THR A 31 -3.40 -23.36 7.32
CA THR A 31 -2.16 -23.29 6.56
C THR A 31 -0.99 -23.77 7.43
N THR A 32 0.00 -24.36 6.82
CA THR A 32 1.18 -24.92 7.49
C THR A 32 1.97 -23.84 8.20
N THR A 33 2.23 -22.71 7.54
CA THR A 33 2.96 -21.59 8.12
C THR A 33 2.56 -20.28 7.48
N SER A 34 2.64 -19.18 8.24
CA SER A 34 2.61 -17.83 7.69
C SER A 34 4.02 -17.52 7.21
N PHE A 35 4.27 -17.72 5.92
CA PHE A 35 5.57 -17.58 5.28
C PHE A 35 6.68 -18.53 5.87
N THR A 36 7.79 -18.66 5.17
CA THR A 36 9.02 -19.30 5.66
C THR A 36 10.21 -18.93 4.77
N PHE A 37 11.41 -18.94 5.36
CA PHE A 37 12.69 -18.82 4.65
C PHE A 37 13.29 -20.20 4.32
N GLU A 38 12.62 -21.30 4.68
CA GLU A 38 13.13 -22.65 4.43
C GLU A 38 13.18 -22.93 2.93
N LYS A 39 14.33 -23.42 2.46
CA LYS A 39 14.58 -23.66 1.04
C LYS A 39 13.64 -24.73 0.47
N GLY A 40 12.93 -24.38 -0.60
CA GLY A 40 11.97 -25.25 -1.28
C GLY A 40 10.56 -25.20 -0.69
N HIS A 41 10.36 -24.37 0.34
CA HIS A 41 9.08 -24.10 0.97
C HIS A 41 8.79 -22.59 0.97
N GLY A 42 7.55 -22.17 1.28
CA GLY A 42 7.18 -20.76 1.46
C GLY A 42 7.04 -19.92 0.19
N ASP A 43 7.42 -20.42 -0.97
CA ASP A 43 7.23 -19.76 -2.27
C ASP A 43 6.01 -20.29 -3.03
N TRP A 44 5.38 -21.35 -2.52
CA TRP A 44 4.15 -21.97 -3.01
C TRP A 44 3.45 -22.69 -1.86
N PRO A 45 2.09 -22.83 -1.88
CA PRO A 45 1.38 -23.53 -0.81
C PRO A 45 1.82 -25.00 -0.69
N GLU A 46 1.85 -25.49 0.53
CA GLU A 46 2.01 -26.92 0.80
C GLU A 46 0.74 -27.68 0.39
N THR A 47 0.86 -28.97 0.11
CA THR A 47 -0.20 -29.79 -0.49
C THR A 47 -1.54 -29.74 0.27
N ASN A 48 -1.48 -29.54 1.59
CA ASN A 48 -2.66 -29.56 2.46
C ASN A 48 -3.12 -28.18 2.94
N ASP A 49 -2.49 -27.10 2.46
CA ASP A 49 -2.91 -25.75 2.82
C ASP A 49 -4.27 -25.43 2.20
N ASP A 50 -5.20 -24.86 2.99
CA ASP A 50 -6.48 -24.36 2.52
C ASP A 50 -6.37 -22.93 1.98
N PHE A 51 -5.33 -22.21 2.37
CA PHE A 51 -4.94 -20.87 1.93
C PHE A 51 -3.45 -20.67 2.13
N PHE A 52 -2.88 -19.70 1.47
CA PHE A 52 -1.44 -19.45 1.49
C PHE A 52 -1.12 -18.04 2.00
N ILE A 53 -0.17 -17.92 2.91
CA ILE A 53 0.30 -16.64 3.45
C ILE A 53 1.77 -16.48 3.07
N THR A 54 2.12 -15.47 2.28
CA THR A 54 3.50 -15.28 1.84
C THR A 54 3.84 -13.83 1.50
N GLN A 55 5.13 -13.53 1.42
CA GLN A 55 5.71 -12.27 0.96
C GLN A 55 6.07 -12.32 -0.53
N TRP A 56 6.37 -13.51 -1.05
CA TRP A 56 6.67 -13.76 -2.48
C TRP A 56 6.27 -15.18 -2.86
N THR A 57 6.05 -15.36 -4.15
CA THR A 57 5.89 -16.67 -4.76
C THR A 57 7.12 -16.99 -5.61
N ARG A 58 7.26 -18.21 -6.09
CA ARG A 58 8.27 -18.56 -7.10
C ARG A 58 8.19 -17.74 -8.39
N LYS A 59 7.11 -16.99 -8.59
CA LYS A 59 6.88 -16.13 -9.76
C LYS A 59 7.14 -14.64 -9.48
N GLY A 60 7.27 -14.23 -8.22
CA GLY A 60 7.57 -12.84 -7.86
C GLY A 60 7.02 -12.38 -6.54
N TRP A 61 7.23 -11.12 -6.25
CA TRP A 61 6.76 -10.47 -5.02
C TRP A 61 5.24 -10.31 -5.02
N VAL A 62 4.64 -10.41 -3.82
CA VAL A 62 3.23 -10.12 -3.55
C VAL A 62 3.08 -9.05 -2.46
N ARG A 63 4.16 -8.32 -2.17
CA ARG A 63 4.18 -7.19 -1.23
C ARG A 63 5.05 -6.04 -1.77
N GLY A 64 4.79 -4.83 -1.27
CA GLY A 64 5.43 -3.60 -1.75
C GLY A 64 6.90 -3.47 -1.39
N GLN A 65 7.34 -3.99 -0.24
CA GLN A 65 8.73 -3.89 0.21
C GLN A 65 9.75 -4.47 -0.80
N GLY A 66 9.37 -5.49 -1.54
CA GLY A 66 10.21 -6.03 -2.62
C GLY A 66 10.14 -5.24 -3.92
N VAL A 67 9.11 -4.41 -4.10
CA VAL A 67 8.80 -3.68 -5.33
C VAL A 67 9.22 -2.21 -5.22
N PHE A 68 8.79 -1.51 -4.18
CA PHE A 68 8.98 -0.05 -4.05
C PHE A 68 10.41 0.36 -3.74
N ASN A 69 11.31 -0.59 -3.47
CA ASN A 69 12.75 -0.33 -3.41
C ASN A 69 13.37 -0.04 -4.78
N THR A 70 12.71 -0.45 -5.87
CA THR A 70 13.25 -0.41 -7.23
C THR A 70 12.41 0.41 -8.20
N GLU A 71 11.15 0.70 -7.86
CA GLU A 71 10.26 1.49 -8.70
C GLU A 71 9.42 2.48 -7.89
N SER A 72 9.03 3.58 -8.52
CA SER A 72 8.11 4.55 -7.92
C SER A 72 6.71 3.96 -7.80
N PRO A 73 5.92 4.37 -6.78
CA PRO A 73 4.53 3.97 -6.64
C PRO A 73 3.71 4.30 -7.90
N ARG A 74 2.88 3.34 -8.31
CA ARG A 74 2.01 3.44 -9.50
C ARG A 74 0.67 2.79 -9.20
N PHE A 75 -0.42 3.40 -9.63
CA PHE A 75 -1.77 2.89 -9.38
C PHE A 75 -2.24 1.85 -10.41
N ASP A 76 -1.52 1.66 -11.51
CA ASP A 76 -1.87 0.77 -12.62
C ASP A 76 -1.35 -0.67 -12.48
N LYS A 77 -0.67 -0.99 -11.39
CA LYS A 77 -0.04 -2.30 -11.16
C LYS A 77 -0.81 -3.18 -10.20
N ASP A 78 -0.61 -4.49 -10.34
CA ASP A 78 -1.06 -5.52 -9.43
C ASP A 78 -0.01 -6.65 -9.33
N TYR A 79 -0.34 -7.74 -8.67
CA TYR A 79 0.52 -8.91 -8.50
C TYR A 79 0.06 -10.12 -9.33
N SER A 80 -0.77 -9.93 -10.37
CA SER A 80 -1.37 -11.05 -11.12
C SER A 80 -0.33 -12.02 -11.69
N ALA A 81 0.81 -11.50 -12.18
CA ALA A 81 1.91 -12.36 -12.66
C ALA A 81 2.52 -13.21 -11.55
N SER A 82 2.59 -12.70 -10.33
CA SER A 82 3.16 -13.42 -9.18
C SER A 82 2.27 -14.53 -8.66
N VAL A 83 0.96 -14.43 -8.84
CA VAL A 83 -0.03 -15.40 -8.32
C VAL A 83 -0.61 -16.31 -9.40
N GLU A 84 -0.15 -16.20 -10.63
CA GLU A 84 -0.64 -17.00 -11.75
C GLU A 84 -0.52 -18.51 -11.46
N GLY A 85 -1.63 -19.25 -11.57
CA GLY A 85 -1.71 -20.69 -11.28
C GLY A 85 -1.79 -21.03 -9.78
N MET A 86 -2.02 -20.05 -8.90
CA MET A 86 -2.35 -20.30 -7.50
C MET A 86 -3.76 -20.89 -7.41
N GLU A 87 -3.88 -22.05 -6.74
CA GLU A 87 -5.15 -22.78 -6.63
C GLU A 87 -5.87 -22.51 -5.29
N VAL A 88 -5.16 -21.94 -4.32
CA VAL A 88 -5.72 -21.57 -3.02
C VAL A 88 -5.71 -20.04 -2.83
N PRO A 89 -6.61 -19.49 -2.00
CA PRO A 89 -6.59 -18.06 -1.67
C PRO A 89 -5.25 -17.64 -1.07
N LEU A 90 -4.70 -16.52 -1.54
CA LEU A 90 -3.46 -15.95 -1.03
C LEU A 90 -3.75 -14.75 -0.13
N ILE A 91 -3.03 -14.66 0.98
CA ILE A 91 -2.97 -13.50 1.88
C ILE A 91 -1.54 -12.95 1.82
N THR A 92 -1.39 -11.67 1.52
CA THR A 92 -0.07 -11.03 1.53
C THR A 92 0.40 -10.85 2.98
N HIS A 93 1.61 -11.34 3.26
CA HIS A 93 2.17 -11.39 4.61
C HIS A 93 3.00 -10.15 4.94
N GLU A 94 2.77 -9.58 6.13
CA GLU A 94 3.59 -8.52 6.72
C GLU A 94 3.80 -7.31 5.79
N ILE A 95 2.74 -6.86 5.15
CA ILE A 95 2.82 -5.68 4.30
C ILE A 95 3.06 -4.41 5.11
N GLY A 96 3.60 -3.39 4.47
CA GLY A 96 4.02 -2.15 5.09
C GLY A 96 5.52 -2.15 5.35
N GLN A 97 5.95 -2.01 6.59
CA GLN A 97 7.36 -1.93 6.99
C GLN A 97 8.11 -0.76 6.32
N TYR A 98 7.40 0.33 6.06
CA TYR A 98 7.99 1.58 5.58
C TYR A 98 8.41 2.43 6.75
N ALA A 99 9.71 2.59 6.95
CA ALA A 99 10.27 3.30 8.09
C ALA A 99 9.79 4.76 8.14
N VAL A 100 9.26 5.13 9.30
CA VAL A 100 8.90 6.51 9.67
C VAL A 100 9.97 7.06 10.58
N TYR A 101 10.39 8.29 10.35
CA TYR A 101 11.38 8.94 11.20
C TYR A 101 10.85 9.03 12.66
N PRO A 102 11.68 8.77 13.69
CA PRO A 102 11.20 8.73 15.08
C PRO A 102 10.64 10.09 15.54
N ASP A 103 9.50 10.06 16.22
CA ASP A 103 9.02 11.21 16.98
C ASP A 103 9.81 11.33 18.30
N LEU A 104 10.75 12.25 18.35
CA LEU A 104 11.64 12.42 19.51
C LEU A 104 10.89 12.81 20.80
N LYS A 105 9.63 13.27 20.69
CA LYS A 105 8.76 13.57 21.85
C LYS A 105 8.33 12.29 22.59
N GLU A 106 8.43 11.13 21.95
CA GLU A 106 8.11 9.85 22.59
C GLU A 106 9.14 9.44 23.66
N ILE A 107 10.37 9.97 23.64
CA ILE A 107 11.42 9.64 24.62
C ILE A 107 10.91 9.77 26.04
N GLU A 108 10.14 10.82 26.34
CA GLU A 108 9.63 11.11 27.67
C GLU A 108 8.54 10.13 28.15
N LYS A 109 7.95 9.34 27.23
CA LYS A 109 6.91 8.36 27.55
C LYS A 109 7.47 7.02 28.02
N TYR A 110 8.75 6.78 27.78
CA TYR A 110 9.44 5.56 28.21
C TYR A 110 9.88 5.69 29.67
N ILE A 111 8.95 5.53 30.61
CA ILE A 111 9.17 5.67 32.05
C ILE A 111 9.36 4.33 32.77
N GLY A 112 9.38 3.21 32.02
CA GLY A 112 9.51 1.85 32.55
C GLY A 112 10.91 1.27 32.38
N ILE A 113 10.97 -0.04 32.15
CA ILE A 113 12.23 -0.79 31.98
C ILE A 113 12.85 -0.52 30.60
N LEU A 114 12.04 -0.25 29.58
CA LEU A 114 12.53 0.00 28.23
C LEU A 114 13.14 1.39 28.16
N ASP A 115 14.41 1.45 27.77
CA ASP A 115 15.10 2.69 27.46
C ASP A 115 15.10 2.91 25.94
N PRO A 116 14.55 4.02 25.39
CA PRO A 116 14.45 4.26 23.96
C PRO A 116 15.80 4.69 23.35
N LEU A 117 16.80 3.81 23.41
CA LEU A 117 18.17 4.09 22.97
C LEU A 117 18.25 4.47 21.48
N ASN A 118 17.39 3.88 20.64
CA ASN A 118 17.27 4.22 19.21
C ASN A 118 16.83 5.69 19.02
N PHE A 119 15.83 6.17 19.76
CA PHE A 119 15.38 7.56 19.70
C PHE A 119 16.44 8.53 20.25
N LYS A 120 17.08 8.18 21.37
CA LYS A 120 18.17 8.97 21.96
C LYS A 120 19.34 9.09 20.99
N GLY A 121 19.77 7.98 20.37
CA GLY A 121 20.86 7.99 19.40
C GLY A 121 20.55 8.86 18.17
N VAL A 122 19.31 8.83 17.65
CA VAL A 122 18.88 9.71 16.55
C VAL A 122 18.89 11.18 16.99
N LYS A 123 18.40 11.48 18.21
CA LYS A 123 18.42 12.84 18.76
C LYS A 123 19.83 13.40 18.86
N GLU A 124 20.75 12.64 19.45
CA GLU A 124 22.17 13.02 19.58
C GLU A 124 22.83 13.24 18.20
N ASP A 125 22.52 12.39 17.21
CA ASP A 125 23.05 12.55 15.86
C ASP A 125 22.54 13.82 15.18
N LEU A 126 21.26 14.15 15.32
CA LEU A 126 20.67 15.39 14.81
C LEU A 126 21.28 16.63 15.46
N GLU A 127 21.44 16.60 16.80
CA GLU A 127 22.06 17.69 17.55
C GLU A 127 23.51 17.91 17.08
N ARG A 128 24.29 16.84 16.95
CA ARG A 128 25.67 16.87 16.45
C ARG A 128 25.78 17.44 15.02
N LYS A 129 24.79 17.20 14.18
CA LYS A 129 24.71 17.67 12.78
C LYS A 129 24.09 19.07 12.66
N GLY A 130 23.58 19.67 13.73
CA GLY A 130 22.86 20.95 13.67
C GLY A 130 21.51 20.86 12.98
N LEU A 131 20.85 19.70 12.99
CA LEU A 131 19.58 19.42 12.31
C LEU A 131 18.41 19.09 13.26
N ALA A 132 18.57 19.37 14.57
CA ALA A 132 17.55 19.03 15.57
C ALA A 132 16.19 19.71 15.29
N ASP A 133 16.18 20.90 14.70
CA ASP A 133 14.99 21.63 14.27
C ASP A 133 14.24 20.98 13.09
N LYS A 134 14.84 20.00 12.42
CA LYS A 134 14.28 19.27 11.28
C LYS A 134 13.58 17.95 11.65
N ALA A 135 13.62 17.52 12.91
CA ALA A 135 13.09 16.23 13.32
C ALA A 135 11.60 16.07 12.97
N ASP A 136 10.78 17.08 13.25
CA ASP A 136 9.33 17.06 12.93
C ASP A 136 9.10 17.06 11.39
N ASP A 137 9.93 17.77 10.61
CA ASP A 137 9.87 17.76 9.15
C ASP A 137 10.17 16.35 8.60
N TYR A 138 11.18 15.66 9.14
CA TYR A 138 11.54 14.29 8.74
C TYR A 138 10.45 13.29 9.11
N LEU A 139 9.89 13.38 10.33
CA LEU A 139 8.75 12.58 10.77
C LEU A 139 7.57 12.71 9.79
N MET A 140 7.17 13.95 9.49
CA MET A 140 6.03 14.21 8.62
C MET A 140 6.27 13.79 7.17
N ALA A 141 7.47 14.01 6.63
CA ALA A 141 7.80 13.61 5.27
C ALA A 141 7.81 12.09 5.09
N THR A 142 8.52 11.37 5.97
CA THR A 142 8.62 9.91 5.91
C THR A 142 7.30 9.23 6.25
N GLY A 143 6.56 9.75 7.24
CA GLY A 143 5.28 9.19 7.64
C GLY A 143 4.19 9.36 6.58
N LYS A 144 4.13 10.52 5.90
CA LYS A 144 3.21 10.72 4.77
C LYS A 144 3.56 9.81 3.59
N LEU A 145 4.86 9.61 3.32
CA LEU A 145 5.31 8.65 2.30
C LEU A 145 4.90 7.24 2.69
N ALA A 146 5.13 6.82 3.94
CA ALA A 146 4.73 5.51 4.43
C ALA A 146 3.21 5.28 4.27
N ALA A 147 2.38 6.26 4.60
CA ALA A 147 0.93 6.18 4.43
C ALA A 147 0.51 5.99 2.95
N LEU A 148 1.19 6.68 2.01
CA LEU A 148 0.97 6.49 0.57
C LEU A 148 1.39 5.09 0.11
N LEU A 149 2.51 4.58 0.58
CA LEU A 149 3.01 3.24 0.25
C LEU A 149 2.11 2.15 0.83
N TYR A 150 1.60 2.30 2.06
CA TYR A 150 0.58 1.40 2.63
C TYR A 150 -0.67 1.34 1.74
N LYS A 151 -1.18 2.51 1.34
CA LYS A 151 -2.34 2.59 0.44
C LYS A 151 -2.09 1.88 -0.88
N GLU A 152 -0.97 2.16 -1.53
CA GLU A 152 -0.60 1.55 -2.81
C GLU A 152 -0.49 0.02 -2.69
N GLU A 153 0.14 -0.47 -1.62
CA GLU A 153 0.34 -1.90 -1.40
C GLU A 153 -0.97 -2.63 -1.14
N ILE A 154 -1.84 -2.07 -0.29
CA ILE A 154 -3.18 -2.61 -0.02
C ILE A 154 -4.00 -2.65 -1.32
N GLU A 155 -4.03 -1.56 -2.07
CA GLU A 155 -4.80 -1.50 -3.32
C GLU A 155 -4.24 -2.43 -4.40
N ARG A 156 -2.92 -2.63 -4.46
CA ARG A 156 -2.28 -3.58 -5.36
C ARG A 156 -2.73 -5.02 -5.07
N ALA A 157 -2.79 -5.39 -3.80
CA ALA A 157 -3.34 -6.68 -3.36
C ALA A 157 -4.82 -6.81 -3.77
N MET A 158 -5.65 -5.80 -3.50
CA MET A 158 -7.08 -5.81 -3.84
C MET A 158 -7.35 -5.83 -5.35
N LYS A 159 -6.46 -5.28 -6.18
CA LYS A 159 -6.53 -5.34 -7.66
C LYS A 159 -6.15 -6.71 -8.21
N THR A 160 -5.55 -7.58 -7.40
CA THR A 160 -5.01 -8.86 -7.84
C THR A 160 -6.02 -9.98 -7.65
N PRO A 161 -6.56 -10.60 -8.70
CA PRO A 161 -7.38 -11.79 -8.58
C PRO A 161 -6.59 -12.92 -7.87
N GLY A 162 -7.24 -13.61 -6.92
CA GLY A 162 -6.60 -14.68 -6.14
C GLY A 162 -5.92 -14.22 -4.85
N ILE A 163 -5.70 -12.92 -4.65
CA ILE A 163 -5.34 -12.38 -3.33
C ILE A 163 -6.63 -12.06 -2.58
N SER A 164 -6.79 -12.69 -1.41
CA SER A 164 -8.02 -12.63 -0.61
C SER A 164 -7.86 -11.80 0.67
N GLY A 165 -6.67 -11.26 0.93
CA GLY A 165 -6.43 -10.44 2.11
C GLY A 165 -4.98 -10.03 2.26
N PHE A 166 -4.73 -9.27 3.33
CA PHE A 166 -3.41 -8.79 3.69
C PHE A 166 -3.25 -8.72 5.21
N GLN A 167 -2.02 -8.84 5.67
CA GLN A 167 -1.63 -8.67 7.07
C GLN A 167 -0.63 -7.51 7.15
N LEU A 168 -0.96 -6.49 7.95
CA LEU A 168 -0.05 -5.36 8.18
C LEU A 168 1.02 -5.75 9.20
N LEU A 169 2.24 -5.31 8.98
CA LEU A 169 3.31 -5.27 9.98
C LEU A 169 4.02 -3.90 9.91
N ASP A 170 3.51 -2.92 10.66
CA ASP A 170 2.38 -3.03 11.56
C ASP A 170 1.56 -1.72 11.54
N LEU A 171 0.40 -1.71 12.14
CA LEU A 171 -0.38 -0.49 12.32
C LEU A 171 0.29 0.46 13.32
N HIS A 172 0.98 -0.09 14.34
CA HIS A 172 1.75 0.66 15.32
C HIS A 172 3.24 0.26 15.29
N ASP A 173 4.08 1.08 15.88
CA ASP A 173 5.50 0.75 16.07
C ASP A 173 5.69 -0.46 16.97
N PHE A 174 6.64 -1.31 16.63
CA PHE A 174 7.00 -2.49 17.40
C PHE A 174 8.23 -2.22 18.28
N PRO A 175 8.06 -1.93 19.59
CA PRO A 175 9.18 -1.56 20.46
C PRO A 175 10.15 -2.71 20.76
N GLY A 176 9.75 -3.96 20.52
CA GLY A 176 10.62 -5.14 20.64
C GLY A 176 11.72 -5.20 19.58
N GLN A 177 11.60 -4.43 18.51
CA GLN A 177 12.61 -4.30 17.44
C GLN A 177 12.86 -2.81 17.20
N GLY A 178 13.96 -2.27 17.70
CA GLY A 178 14.23 -0.83 17.75
C GLY A 178 14.30 -0.09 16.42
N THR A 179 14.33 -0.81 15.30
CA THR A 179 14.28 -0.26 13.93
C THR A 179 12.89 -0.37 13.30
N ALA A 180 11.93 -1.02 13.97
CA ALA A 180 10.58 -1.22 13.44
C ALA A 180 9.65 -0.02 13.76
N LEU A 181 10.06 1.19 13.40
CA LEU A 181 9.27 2.41 13.47
C LEU A 181 8.43 2.55 12.20
N VAL A 182 7.62 1.54 11.92
CA VAL A 182 6.88 1.39 10.64
C VAL A 182 5.40 1.68 10.76
N GLY A 183 4.90 1.90 11.99
CA GLY A 183 3.50 2.15 12.26
C GLY A 183 3.04 3.54 11.85
N LEU A 184 1.75 3.67 11.56
CA LEU A 184 1.04 4.95 11.46
C LEU A 184 0.67 5.47 12.87
N LEU A 185 0.65 4.55 13.84
CA LEU A 185 0.57 4.81 15.26
C LEU A 185 1.94 4.58 15.91
N ASN A 186 2.20 5.24 17.03
CA ASN A 186 3.40 4.99 17.82
C ASN A 186 3.25 3.75 18.71
N ALA A 187 4.29 3.38 19.45
CA ALA A 187 4.30 2.24 20.35
C ALA A 187 3.26 2.33 21.51
N PHE A 188 2.70 3.50 21.75
CA PHE A 188 1.66 3.79 22.76
C PHE A 188 0.25 3.85 22.16
N TRP A 189 0.08 3.44 20.90
CA TRP A 189 -1.19 3.47 20.15
C TRP A 189 -1.73 4.87 19.88
N GLU A 190 -0.88 5.88 19.92
CA GLU A 190 -1.26 7.24 19.56
C GLU A 190 -0.93 7.52 18.08
N SER A 191 -1.75 8.34 17.44
CA SER A 191 -1.50 8.75 16.06
C SER A 191 -0.23 9.59 15.95
N LYS A 192 0.62 9.26 14.96
CA LYS A 192 1.75 10.11 14.58
C LYS A 192 1.34 11.36 13.78
N GLY A 193 0.03 11.55 13.50
CA GLY A 193 -0.49 12.68 12.73
C GLY A 193 -0.12 12.67 11.25
N VAL A 194 0.38 11.57 10.73
CA VAL A 194 0.86 11.45 9.33
C VAL A 194 -0.25 11.12 8.34
N THR A 195 -1.36 10.58 8.81
CA THR A 195 -2.59 10.33 8.06
C THR A 195 -3.80 10.31 9.00
N GLU A 196 -4.97 10.61 8.45
CA GLU A 196 -6.23 10.51 9.16
C GLU A 196 -6.83 9.10 9.02
N ALA A 197 -7.49 8.59 10.06
CA ALA A 197 -8.16 7.29 10.04
C ALA A 197 -9.20 7.19 8.90
N ALA A 198 -9.92 8.27 8.61
CA ALA A 198 -10.88 8.33 7.51
C ALA A 198 -10.20 8.18 6.13
N THR A 199 -9.02 8.76 5.96
CA THR A 199 -8.22 8.64 4.73
C THR A 199 -7.68 7.22 4.57
N PHE A 200 -7.12 6.63 5.63
CA PHE A 200 -6.62 5.27 5.59
C PHE A 200 -7.74 4.25 5.27
N ARG A 201 -8.93 4.45 5.86
CA ARG A 201 -10.11 3.61 5.62
C ARG A 201 -10.53 3.56 4.14
N GLN A 202 -10.23 4.57 3.34
CA GLN A 202 -10.59 4.58 1.91
C GLN A 202 -10.01 3.39 1.15
N SER A 203 -8.82 2.92 1.53
CA SER A 203 -8.13 1.79 0.89
C SER A 203 -8.38 0.43 1.55
N CYS A 204 -9.12 0.36 2.66
CA CYS A 204 -9.39 -0.90 3.37
C CYS A 204 -10.83 -1.01 3.91
N ALA A 205 -11.78 -0.33 3.25
CA ALA A 205 -13.20 -0.46 3.55
C ALA A 205 -13.77 -1.78 3.03
N PRO A 206 -14.91 -2.25 3.57
CA PRO A 206 -15.58 -3.45 3.05
C PRO A 206 -15.93 -3.37 1.56
N VAL A 207 -16.20 -2.16 1.04
CA VAL A 207 -16.35 -1.91 -0.39
C VAL A 207 -15.40 -0.78 -0.76
N THR A 208 -14.44 -1.08 -1.63
CA THR A 208 -13.36 -0.15 -1.95
C THR A 208 -13.32 0.14 -3.45
N PRO A 209 -13.59 1.40 -3.87
CA PRO A 209 -13.26 1.84 -5.21
C PRO A 209 -11.74 1.80 -5.43
N LEU A 210 -11.29 1.35 -6.59
CA LEU A 210 -9.90 1.22 -6.99
C LEU A 210 -9.68 1.94 -8.32
N ALA A 211 -8.49 2.48 -8.54
CA ALA A 211 -8.12 3.09 -9.81
C ALA A 211 -6.85 2.45 -10.37
N ARG A 212 -6.84 2.20 -11.68
CA ARG A 212 -5.64 1.86 -12.45
C ARG A 212 -5.26 3.05 -13.30
N SER A 213 -4.24 3.79 -12.91
CA SER A 213 -3.72 4.94 -13.65
C SER A 213 -2.24 5.14 -13.38
N LYS A 214 -1.59 5.95 -14.19
CA LYS A 214 -0.29 6.52 -13.80
C LYS A 214 -0.50 7.54 -12.70
N ALA A 215 0.52 7.79 -11.90
CA ALA A 215 0.51 8.87 -10.91
C ALA A 215 1.02 10.19 -11.51
N VAL A 216 1.82 10.15 -12.58
CA VAL A 216 2.44 11.31 -13.21
C VAL A 216 2.11 11.35 -14.70
N TYR A 217 1.72 12.52 -15.17
CA TYR A 217 1.36 12.81 -16.56
C TYR A 217 2.05 14.05 -17.07
N THR A 218 2.17 14.14 -18.40
CA THR A 218 2.52 15.37 -19.10
C THR A 218 1.32 15.90 -19.89
N THR A 219 1.30 17.20 -20.20
CA THR A 219 0.13 17.86 -20.81
C THR A 219 -0.10 17.49 -22.27
N ASP A 220 0.82 16.78 -22.91
CA ASP A 220 0.72 16.23 -24.28
C ASP A 220 0.10 14.83 -24.33
N GLU A 221 -0.20 14.24 -23.18
CA GLU A 221 -0.94 12.98 -23.08
C GLU A 221 -2.29 13.17 -22.38
N PRO A 222 -3.29 12.34 -22.67
CA PRO A 222 -4.55 12.37 -21.92
C PRO A 222 -4.37 11.74 -20.54
N PHE A 223 -5.13 12.21 -19.57
CA PHE A 223 -5.37 11.45 -18.34
C PHE A 223 -6.22 10.23 -18.67
N GLU A 224 -5.80 9.07 -18.20
CA GLU A 224 -6.51 7.80 -18.35
C GLU A 224 -6.53 7.05 -17.01
N ALA A 225 -7.70 6.53 -16.64
CA ALA A 225 -7.85 5.69 -15.47
C ALA A 225 -8.99 4.68 -15.69
N ASP A 226 -8.73 3.44 -15.33
CA ASP A 226 -9.77 2.42 -15.16
C ASP A 226 -10.22 2.40 -13.72
N ILE A 227 -11.54 2.41 -13.49
CA ILE A 227 -12.13 2.40 -12.16
C ILE A 227 -12.77 1.03 -11.92
N GLU A 228 -12.35 0.41 -10.85
CA GLU A 228 -12.80 -0.90 -10.37
C GLU A 228 -13.45 -0.73 -8.98
N VAL A 229 -14.19 -1.73 -8.54
CA VAL A 229 -14.71 -1.81 -7.16
C VAL A 229 -14.53 -3.24 -6.67
N VAL A 230 -13.86 -3.39 -5.54
CA VAL A 230 -13.82 -4.65 -4.82
C VAL A 230 -14.87 -4.63 -3.70
N ASN A 231 -15.61 -5.74 -3.56
CA ASN A 231 -16.65 -5.87 -2.56
C ASN A 231 -16.36 -7.05 -1.62
N TYR A 232 -15.91 -6.76 -0.40
CA TYR A 232 -15.71 -7.70 0.69
C TYR A 232 -16.77 -7.52 1.79
N SER A 233 -17.92 -6.90 1.46
CA SER A 233 -19.06 -6.83 2.38
C SER A 233 -19.82 -8.18 2.45
N ASP A 234 -20.88 -8.21 3.23
CA ASP A 234 -21.71 -9.40 3.47
C ASP A 234 -22.69 -9.72 2.33
N LYS A 235 -22.81 -8.85 1.31
CA LYS A 235 -23.80 -9.02 0.24
C LYS A 235 -23.39 -8.37 -1.08
N THR A 236 -23.95 -8.92 -2.15
CA THR A 236 -23.87 -8.31 -3.48
C THR A 236 -24.60 -6.96 -3.49
N ILE A 237 -23.95 -5.94 -4.04
CA ILE A 237 -24.58 -4.64 -4.26
C ILE A 237 -25.17 -4.61 -5.67
N ASN A 238 -26.49 -4.65 -5.73
CA ASN A 238 -27.20 -4.55 -7.00
C ASN A 238 -27.34 -3.08 -7.42
N ASN A 239 -27.16 -2.81 -8.73
CA ASN A 239 -27.27 -1.47 -9.31
C ASN A 239 -26.32 -0.44 -8.69
N GLY A 240 -25.10 -0.82 -8.33
CA GLY A 240 -24.06 0.10 -7.87
C GLY A 240 -23.69 1.10 -8.96
N ILE A 241 -23.75 2.39 -8.65
CA ILE A 241 -23.34 3.49 -9.53
C ILE A 241 -22.09 4.13 -8.95
N ILE A 242 -21.02 4.19 -9.74
CA ILE A 242 -19.79 4.89 -9.34
C ILE A 242 -19.76 6.25 -9.98
N GLY A 243 -19.77 7.29 -9.13
CA GLY A 243 -19.44 8.65 -9.51
C GLY A 243 -17.94 8.87 -9.44
N TRP A 244 -17.37 9.59 -10.39
CA TRP A 244 -15.95 9.95 -10.39
C TRP A 244 -15.73 11.43 -10.67
N LYS A 245 -14.62 11.96 -10.17
CA LYS A 245 -14.24 13.36 -10.37
C LYS A 245 -12.72 13.49 -10.40
N LEU A 246 -12.21 14.20 -11.40
CA LEU A 246 -10.83 14.69 -11.45
C LEU A 246 -10.87 16.20 -11.16
N ALA A 247 -10.24 16.66 -10.09
CA ALA A 247 -10.30 18.04 -9.63
C ALA A 247 -8.93 18.57 -9.24
N ASP A 248 -8.77 19.89 -9.26
CA ASP A 248 -7.60 20.57 -8.73
C ASP A 248 -7.64 20.65 -7.19
N ARG A 249 -6.55 21.12 -6.56
CA ARG A 249 -6.41 21.29 -5.11
C ARG A 249 -7.48 22.17 -4.44
N HIS A 250 -8.21 22.96 -5.21
CA HIS A 250 -9.31 23.80 -4.74
C HIS A 250 -10.68 23.14 -4.94
N GLY A 251 -10.71 21.89 -5.40
CA GLY A 251 -11.93 21.12 -5.65
C GLY A 251 -12.64 21.49 -6.97
N LYS A 252 -12.05 22.36 -7.81
CA LYS A 252 -12.59 22.69 -9.12
C LYS A 252 -12.43 21.51 -10.07
N ALA A 253 -13.55 21.00 -10.59
CA ALA A 253 -13.54 19.87 -11.51
C ALA A 253 -12.84 20.22 -12.84
N ILE A 254 -11.92 19.38 -13.26
CA ILE A 254 -11.38 19.29 -14.61
C ILE A 254 -12.33 18.44 -15.46
N ALA A 255 -12.73 17.27 -14.91
CA ALA A 255 -13.72 16.39 -15.49
C ALA A 255 -14.45 15.62 -14.38
N GLN A 256 -15.68 15.20 -14.65
CA GLN A 256 -16.47 14.35 -13.73
C GLN A 256 -17.54 13.60 -14.51
N GLY A 257 -18.02 12.50 -13.93
CA GLY A 257 -19.07 11.70 -14.54
C GLY A 257 -19.52 10.56 -13.62
N GLU A 258 -20.36 9.71 -14.19
CA GLU A 258 -20.88 8.52 -13.55
C GLU A 258 -20.82 7.35 -14.52
N PHE A 259 -20.53 6.15 -14.02
CA PHE A 259 -20.62 4.95 -14.82
C PHE A 259 -22.01 4.33 -14.71
N PRO A 260 -22.44 3.58 -15.75
CA PRO A 260 -23.71 2.85 -15.69
C PRO A 260 -23.78 1.93 -14.48
N ALA A 261 -24.98 1.81 -13.92
CA ALA A 261 -25.24 0.92 -12.81
C ALA A 261 -24.86 -0.54 -13.15
N ARG A 262 -24.24 -1.25 -12.21
CA ARG A 262 -23.91 -2.67 -12.34
C ARG A 262 -23.97 -3.41 -11.04
N SER A 263 -24.00 -4.73 -11.12
CA SER A 263 -23.86 -5.62 -9.97
C SER A 263 -22.39 -5.62 -9.52
N LEU A 264 -22.18 -5.59 -8.20
CA LEU A 264 -20.87 -5.71 -7.54
C LEU A 264 -20.92 -6.93 -6.62
N PRO A 265 -20.58 -8.13 -7.10
CA PRO A 265 -20.62 -9.36 -6.30
C PRO A 265 -19.64 -9.35 -5.15
N VAL A 266 -19.91 -10.15 -4.12
CA VAL A 266 -19.01 -10.34 -2.98
C VAL A 266 -17.77 -11.13 -3.42
N GLY A 267 -16.59 -10.71 -2.97
CA GLY A 267 -15.31 -11.39 -3.23
C GLY A 267 -14.73 -11.15 -4.62
N GLU A 268 -15.35 -10.28 -5.42
CA GLU A 268 -14.90 -9.97 -6.77
C GLU A 268 -14.43 -8.53 -6.91
N ASN A 269 -13.46 -8.33 -7.79
CA ASN A 269 -13.07 -7.03 -8.31
C ASN A 269 -13.82 -6.77 -9.62
N SER A 270 -14.70 -5.78 -9.61
CA SER A 270 -15.60 -5.46 -10.70
C SER A 270 -15.13 -4.21 -11.45
N MET A 271 -14.76 -4.34 -12.72
CA MET A 271 -14.49 -3.20 -13.60
C MET A 271 -15.77 -2.37 -13.79
N THR A 272 -15.74 -1.08 -13.47
CA THR A 272 -16.91 -0.19 -13.56
C THR A 272 -16.90 0.67 -14.83
N GLY A 273 -15.74 1.14 -15.25
CA GLY A 273 -15.57 1.94 -16.46
C GLY A 273 -14.22 2.63 -16.54
N SER A 274 -13.97 3.26 -17.67
CA SER A 274 -12.73 4.01 -17.95
C SER A 274 -12.98 5.49 -18.04
N VAL A 275 -12.05 6.27 -17.49
CA VAL A 275 -12.01 7.73 -17.59
C VAL A 275 -10.94 8.10 -18.60
N ARG A 276 -11.27 9.02 -19.49
CA ARG A 276 -10.28 9.65 -20.37
C ARG A 276 -10.60 11.12 -20.52
N CYS A 277 -9.64 12.01 -20.25
CA CYS A 277 -9.81 13.42 -20.48
C CYS A 277 -8.49 14.11 -20.90
N PRO A 278 -8.55 15.16 -21.73
CA PRO A 278 -7.36 15.90 -22.15
C PRO A 278 -6.80 16.72 -20.99
N LEU A 279 -5.48 16.88 -20.97
CA LEU A 279 -4.73 17.69 -20.00
C LEU A 279 -4.12 18.96 -20.63
N ASP A 280 -4.36 19.21 -21.90
CA ASP A 280 -3.79 20.27 -22.75
C ASP A 280 -4.05 21.70 -22.24
N LYS A 281 -5.08 21.88 -21.41
CA LYS A 281 -5.42 23.16 -20.79
C LYS A 281 -4.63 23.50 -19.53
N ILE A 282 -3.80 22.57 -19.07
CA ILE A 282 -2.94 22.75 -17.89
C ILE A 282 -1.62 23.35 -18.36
N THR A 283 -1.32 24.56 -17.94
CA THR A 283 -0.15 25.34 -18.40
C THR A 283 1.00 25.40 -17.40
N GLU A 284 0.79 24.90 -16.18
CA GLU A 284 1.78 24.88 -15.11
C GLU A 284 1.72 23.54 -14.38
N ALA A 285 2.79 23.18 -13.65
CA ALA A 285 2.80 21.96 -12.81
C ALA A 285 1.65 22.00 -11.80
N LYS A 286 0.84 20.95 -11.77
CA LYS A 286 -0.39 20.91 -10.98
C LYS A 286 -0.64 19.54 -10.35
N GLU A 287 -1.00 19.55 -9.07
CA GLU A 287 -1.57 18.39 -8.42
C GLU A 287 -3.08 18.35 -8.67
N LEU A 288 -3.56 17.21 -9.12
CA LEU A 288 -4.98 16.89 -9.26
C LEU A 288 -5.33 15.76 -8.29
N THR A 289 -6.61 15.63 -7.97
CA THR A 289 -7.15 14.50 -7.22
C THR A 289 -8.21 13.80 -8.08
N LEU A 290 -7.97 12.53 -8.38
CA LEU A 290 -9.02 11.64 -8.85
C LEU A 290 -9.77 11.11 -7.64
N SER A 291 -11.09 11.17 -7.63
CA SER A 291 -11.96 10.54 -6.64
C SER A 291 -12.97 9.62 -7.31
N ALA A 292 -13.29 8.51 -6.65
CA ALA A 292 -14.35 7.58 -7.06
C ALA A 292 -15.21 7.24 -5.85
N THR A 293 -16.53 7.26 -5.99
CA THR A 293 -17.50 7.09 -4.90
C THR A 293 -18.65 6.20 -5.33
N LEU A 294 -18.96 5.17 -4.54
CA LEU A 294 -20.20 4.41 -4.70
C LEU A 294 -21.35 5.26 -4.19
N LYS A 295 -22.19 5.72 -5.10
CA LYS A 295 -23.28 6.67 -4.81
C LYS A 295 -24.25 6.13 -3.76
N GLY A 296 -24.70 7.04 -2.88
CA GLY A 296 -25.60 6.69 -1.78
C GLY A 296 -24.93 5.98 -0.60
N THR A 297 -23.62 5.90 -0.58
CA THR A 297 -22.82 5.28 0.50
C THR A 297 -21.69 6.18 0.94
N ALA A 298 -20.97 5.79 2.00
CA ALA A 298 -19.73 6.43 2.43
C ALA A 298 -18.46 5.84 1.75
N TYR A 299 -18.62 4.87 0.85
CA TYR A 299 -17.48 4.23 0.19
C TYR A 299 -16.92 5.14 -0.91
N THR A 300 -15.78 5.70 -0.64
CA THR A 300 -15.04 6.61 -1.53
C THR A 300 -13.56 6.30 -1.47
N ASN A 301 -12.83 6.67 -2.52
CA ASN A 301 -11.38 6.59 -2.54
C ASN A 301 -10.81 7.71 -3.41
N GLU A 302 -9.55 8.12 -3.16
CA GLU A 302 -8.91 9.24 -3.81
C GLU A 302 -7.46 8.94 -4.14
N TRP A 303 -6.97 9.47 -5.28
CA TRP A 303 -5.58 9.33 -5.75
C TRP A 303 -5.03 10.68 -6.19
N LYS A 304 -3.80 10.96 -5.79
CA LYS A 304 -3.07 12.16 -6.23
C LYS A 304 -2.42 11.91 -7.58
N ILE A 305 -2.65 12.83 -8.50
CA ILE A 305 -2.15 12.82 -9.87
C ILE A 305 -1.34 14.09 -10.10
N TRP A 306 -0.11 13.96 -10.54
CA TRP A 306 0.76 15.10 -10.83
C TRP A 306 0.87 15.30 -12.33
N VAL A 307 0.55 16.49 -12.79
CA VAL A 307 0.57 16.87 -14.21
C VAL A 307 1.61 17.94 -14.40
N TYR A 308 2.49 17.75 -15.36
CA TYR A 308 3.56 18.68 -15.71
C TYR A 308 3.43 19.12 -17.17
N PRO A 309 3.76 20.40 -17.51
CA PRO A 309 3.85 20.82 -18.91
C PRO A 309 4.82 19.92 -19.68
N ALA A 310 4.41 19.49 -20.88
CA ALA A 310 5.27 18.67 -21.76
C ALA A 310 6.54 19.44 -22.19
N THR A 311 6.44 20.77 -22.26
CA THR A 311 7.56 21.63 -22.57
C THR A 311 7.75 22.65 -21.47
N LEU A 312 8.94 22.66 -20.88
CA LEU A 312 9.35 23.67 -19.90
C LEU A 312 10.24 24.70 -20.58
N SER A 313 9.86 25.99 -20.49
CA SER A 313 10.78 27.06 -20.81
C SER A 313 11.74 27.25 -19.63
N VAL A 314 12.96 26.83 -19.78
CA VAL A 314 14.02 27.01 -18.77
C VAL A 314 14.91 28.16 -19.22
N ASP A 315 14.92 29.24 -18.46
CA ASP A 315 15.99 30.24 -18.61
C ASP A 315 17.27 29.63 -18.05
N LYS A 316 18.22 29.36 -18.97
CA LYS A 316 19.49 28.76 -18.60
C LYS A 316 20.41 29.76 -17.88
N GLY A 317 20.12 31.05 -17.94
CA GLY A 317 21.01 32.08 -17.40
C GLY A 317 22.46 31.84 -17.81
N ASN A 318 23.38 31.86 -16.83
CA ASN A 318 24.80 31.57 -17.02
C ASN A 318 25.17 30.11 -16.72
N ILE A 319 24.19 29.18 -16.65
CA ILE A 319 24.45 27.79 -16.35
C ILE A 319 24.94 27.08 -17.62
N VAL A 320 26.13 26.49 -17.56
CA VAL A 320 26.64 25.60 -18.60
C VAL A 320 26.12 24.19 -18.33
N ILE A 321 25.32 23.67 -19.27
CA ILE A 321 24.86 22.29 -19.22
C ILE A 321 25.88 21.47 -20.03
N THR A 322 26.49 20.48 -19.37
CA THR A 322 27.38 19.51 -20.03
C THR A 322 26.73 18.13 -19.98
N ASP A 323 26.78 17.44 -21.10
CA ASP A 323 26.29 16.04 -21.23
C ASP A 323 27.35 15.01 -20.86
N ARG A 324 28.57 15.48 -20.49
CA ARG A 324 29.67 14.63 -20.06
C ARG A 324 30.20 15.08 -18.71
N PHE A 325 30.25 14.15 -17.77
CA PHE A 325 31.10 14.31 -16.59
C PHE A 325 32.56 14.14 -17.03
N THR A 326 33.20 15.22 -17.41
CA THR A 326 34.65 15.24 -17.52
C THR A 326 35.21 15.47 -16.12
N VAL A 327 35.71 14.39 -15.51
CA VAL A 327 36.60 14.52 -14.36
C VAL A 327 37.93 15.07 -14.95
N ALA A 328 38.27 16.31 -14.59
CA ALA A 328 39.56 16.86 -14.86
C ALA A 328 40.62 16.27 -13.95
#